data_9f2b2eb8e10dda91aa5fced6a683c2be
#
_entry.id   9f2b2eb8e10dda91aa5fced6a683c2be
#
_cell.length_a   1.000
_cell.length_b   1.000
_cell.length_c   1.000
_cell.angle_alpha   90.00
_cell.angle_beta   90.00
_cell.angle_gamma   90.00
#
_symmetry.space_group_name_H-M   'P 1'
#
loop_
_entity.id
_entity.type
_entity.pdbx_description
1 polymer ?
#
loop_
_entity_poly.entity_id
_entity_poly.type
_entity_poly.pdbx_seq_one_letter_code
_entity_poly.pdbx_strand_id
1 'polypeptide(L)'
;MSKKPVVLMVLDGYGLSDKTEGNAVALAKTPVMDKLMATAPFVQGAASGLPVGLPDGQMGNSEVGHMNIGAGRIIYQELTRITKAIADGDFFENEEMLAAIENCKKNNSDLHLWGLLSDGGVHSHNTHLYAILELCKKQNFENVYVHPFFDGRDTPPASGKGYLEELIAKMKEIGVGKVASMSGRYYAMDRDNRWDRVELAYKSLVTGEGVQ
;
A
#
# COMPACT_ATOMS: atom_id res chain seq x y z
N MET A 1 -40.04 27.32 8.29
CA MET A 1 -38.68 27.81 8.64
C MET A 1 -37.88 27.94 7.34
N SER A 2 -37.37 29.14 7.04
CA SER A 2 -36.48 29.31 5.89
C SER A 2 -35.17 28.59 6.16
N LYS A 3 -34.74 27.67 5.26
CA LYS A 3 -33.43 27.00 5.34
C LYS A 3 -32.35 28.06 5.17
N LYS A 4 -31.47 28.22 6.16
CA LYS A 4 -30.28 29.08 6.01
C LYS A 4 -29.23 28.30 5.21
N PRO A 5 -28.62 28.88 4.17
CA PRO A 5 -27.57 28.24 3.43
C PRO A 5 -26.31 28.05 4.32
N VAL A 6 -25.64 26.94 4.15
CA VAL A 6 -24.30 26.68 4.71
C VAL A 6 -23.31 26.66 3.57
N VAL A 7 -22.22 27.39 3.70
CA VAL A 7 -21.13 27.44 2.70
C VAL A 7 -19.92 26.75 3.30
N LEU A 8 -19.43 25.71 2.63
CA LEU A 8 -18.13 25.11 2.88
C LEU A 8 -17.14 25.65 1.83
N MET A 9 -16.10 26.31 2.32
CA MET A 9 -15.02 26.81 1.46
C MET A 9 -13.74 26.05 1.76
N VAL A 10 -13.26 25.26 0.80
CA VAL A 10 -12.00 24.53 0.89
C VAL A 10 -10.91 25.35 0.22
N LEU A 11 -9.93 25.82 0.98
CA LEU A 11 -8.76 26.53 0.47
C LEU A 11 -7.64 25.49 0.31
N ASP A 12 -7.70 24.76 -0.81
CA ASP A 12 -6.78 23.65 -1.07
C ASP A 12 -5.33 24.17 -1.21
N GLY A 13 -4.40 23.51 -0.53
CA GLY A 13 -3.01 23.93 -0.46
C GLY A 13 -2.72 25.08 0.54
N TYR A 14 -3.74 25.63 1.22
CA TYR A 14 -3.56 26.68 2.21
C TYR A 14 -3.22 26.05 3.59
N GLY A 15 -1.92 25.79 3.81
CA GLY A 15 -1.44 25.21 5.07
C GLY A 15 -1.00 26.25 6.10
N LEU A 16 -0.90 25.81 7.34
CA LEU A 16 -0.40 26.62 8.45
C LEU A 16 1.10 26.34 8.66
N SER A 17 1.89 27.39 8.78
CA SER A 17 3.32 27.31 9.09
C SER A 17 3.79 28.62 9.70
N ASP A 18 4.63 28.52 10.72
CA ASP A 18 5.29 29.69 11.34
C ASP A 18 6.50 30.19 10.53
N LYS A 19 6.94 29.43 9.51
CA LYS A 19 8.03 29.84 8.63
C LYS A 19 7.55 30.90 7.65
N THR A 20 8.32 31.97 7.52
CA THR A 20 8.04 33.08 6.58
C THR A 20 8.82 32.92 5.28
N GLU A 21 10.02 32.32 5.31
CA GLU A 21 10.84 32.09 4.12
C GLU A 21 10.15 31.13 3.15
N GLY A 22 9.96 31.57 1.91
CA GLY A 22 9.27 30.78 0.88
C GLY A 22 7.77 30.56 1.12
N ASN A 23 7.17 31.21 2.11
CA ASN A 23 5.77 31.04 2.49
C ASN A 23 4.92 32.24 2.06
N ALA A 24 4.31 32.14 0.88
CA ALA A 24 3.47 33.21 0.34
C ALA A 24 2.23 33.49 1.21
N VAL A 25 1.69 32.51 1.91
CA VAL A 25 0.55 32.67 2.83
C VAL A 25 0.93 33.55 4.01
N ALA A 26 2.08 33.27 4.64
CA ALA A 26 2.54 34.04 5.80
C ALA A 26 2.99 35.47 5.42
N LEU A 27 3.42 35.70 4.18
CA LEU A 27 3.89 36.99 3.69
C LEU A 27 2.75 37.85 3.10
N ALA A 28 1.61 37.29 2.77
CA ALA A 28 0.49 37.99 2.18
C ALA A 28 -0.24 38.84 3.22
N LYS A 29 -0.83 39.95 2.78
CA LYS A 29 -1.75 40.75 3.61
C LYS A 29 -3.13 40.11 3.58
N THR A 30 -3.50 39.42 4.64
CA THR A 30 -4.76 38.63 4.72
C THR A 30 -5.68 39.10 5.85
N PRO A 31 -6.10 40.39 5.90
CA PRO A 31 -6.78 40.97 7.06
C PRO A 31 -8.11 40.29 7.41
N VAL A 32 -8.79 39.69 6.43
CA VAL A 32 -10.04 38.95 6.67
C VAL A 32 -9.76 37.59 7.30
N MET A 33 -8.78 36.86 6.78
CA MET A 33 -8.36 35.58 7.37
C MET A 33 -7.77 35.77 8.75
N ASP A 34 -6.92 36.77 8.94
CA ASP A 34 -6.33 37.12 10.24
C ASP A 34 -7.43 37.39 11.28
N LYS A 35 -8.44 38.15 10.90
CA LYS A 35 -9.60 38.43 11.77
C LYS A 35 -10.39 37.15 12.08
N LEU A 36 -10.68 36.32 11.07
CA LEU A 36 -11.41 35.06 11.25
C LEU A 36 -10.67 34.12 12.20
N MET A 37 -9.37 33.93 11.99
CA MET A 37 -8.54 33.09 12.85
C MET A 37 -8.47 33.59 14.30
N ALA A 38 -8.53 34.89 14.49
CA ALA A 38 -8.49 35.51 15.82
C ALA A 38 -9.85 35.52 16.58
N THR A 39 -10.98 35.49 15.85
CA THR A 39 -12.31 35.75 16.46
C THR A 39 -13.33 34.63 16.25
N ALA A 40 -13.13 33.73 15.31
CA ALA A 40 -14.00 32.58 15.04
C ALA A 40 -13.49 31.30 15.74
N PRO A 41 -14.35 30.30 15.98
CA PRO A 41 -13.91 29.00 16.41
C PRO A 41 -12.91 28.42 15.40
N PHE A 42 -11.75 28.01 15.89
CA PHE A 42 -10.64 27.51 15.07
C PHE A 42 -10.13 26.18 15.62
N VAL A 43 -9.86 25.23 14.74
CA VAL A 43 -9.20 23.96 15.06
C VAL A 43 -8.21 23.62 13.96
N GLN A 44 -7.06 23.11 14.36
CA GLN A 44 -6.05 22.62 13.44
C GLN A 44 -6.27 21.13 13.15
N GLY A 45 -6.39 20.78 11.87
CA GLY A 45 -6.49 19.39 11.41
C GLY A 45 -5.16 18.90 10.85
N ALA A 46 -4.90 17.61 11.00
CA ALA A 46 -3.78 16.97 10.29
C ALA A 46 -4.10 16.82 8.80
N ALA A 47 -3.08 17.01 7.95
CA ALA A 47 -3.19 16.91 6.49
C ALA A 47 -2.26 15.85 5.88
N SER A 48 -1.67 14.97 6.70
CA SER A 48 -0.72 13.95 6.26
C SER A 48 -0.79 12.69 7.13
N GLY A 49 -0.27 11.58 6.65
CA GLY A 49 -0.14 10.33 7.39
C GLY A 49 -1.46 9.67 7.77
N LEU A 50 -1.44 8.87 8.83
CA LEU A 50 -2.59 8.08 9.28
C LEU A 50 -3.88 8.88 9.52
N PRO A 51 -3.84 10.12 10.05
CA PRO A 51 -5.05 10.93 10.23
C PRO A 51 -5.82 11.25 8.95
N VAL A 52 -5.21 11.09 7.79
CA VAL A 52 -5.85 11.27 6.48
C VAL A 52 -5.91 9.97 5.66
N GLY A 53 -5.59 8.84 6.28
CA GLY A 53 -5.69 7.52 5.64
C GLY A 53 -4.47 7.10 4.81
N LEU A 54 -3.35 7.78 4.95
CA LEU A 54 -2.08 7.49 4.29
C LEU A 54 -1.10 6.79 5.25
N PRO A 55 -0.05 6.12 4.74
CA PRO A 55 1.05 5.66 5.57
C PRO A 55 1.63 6.77 6.43
N ASP A 56 2.16 6.42 7.60
CA ASP A 56 2.78 7.39 8.49
C ASP A 56 3.96 8.10 7.80
N GLY A 57 4.06 9.42 8.01
CA GLY A 57 5.06 10.27 7.37
C GLY A 57 4.79 10.62 5.89
N GLN A 58 3.78 10.05 5.25
CA GLN A 58 3.44 10.39 3.88
C GLN A 58 2.66 11.71 3.83
N MET A 59 3.11 12.63 2.95
CA MET A 59 2.43 13.90 2.70
C MET A 59 1.05 13.67 2.10
N GLY A 60 0.05 14.43 2.58
CA GLY A 60 -1.30 14.41 2.02
C GLY A 60 -1.38 15.00 0.61
N ASN A 61 -2.54 14.81 0.00
CA ASN A 61 -2.87 15.36 -1.31
C ASN A 61 -4.35 15.74 -1.36
N SER A 62 -4.73 16.46 -2.43
CA SER A 62 -6.08 16.97 -2.61
C SER A 62 -7.14 15.87 -2.66
N GLU A 63 -6.88 14.77 -3.36
CA GLU A 63 -7.82 13.64 -3.49
C GLU A 63 -8.18 13.05 -2.12
N VAL A 64 -7.17 12.72 -1.34
CA VAL A 64 -7.35 12.14 0.01
C VAL A 64 -8.05 13.12 0.95
N GLY A 65 -7.67 14.39 0.93
CA GLY A 65 -8.30 15.43 1.75
C GLY A 65 -9.78 15.61 1.43
N HIS A 66 -10.14 15.77 0.17
CA HIS A 66 -11.53 15.93 -0.26
C HIS A 66 -12.36 14.66 0.00
N MET A 67 -11.76 13.47 -0.17
CA MET A 67 -12.44 12.21 0.14
C MET A 67 -12.80 12.11 1.63
N ASN A 68 -11.89 12.48 2.52
CA ASN A 68 -12.15 12.49 3.97
C ASN A 68 -13.20 13.51 4.38
N ILE A 69 -13.14 14.73 3.82
CA ILE A 69 -14.14 15.78 4.04
C ILE A 69 -15.52 15.31 3.58
N GLY A 70 -15.61 14.77 2.37
CA GLY A 70 -16.86 14.28 1.80
C GLY A 70 -17.47 13.10 2.55
N ALA A 71 -16.62 12.19 3.04
CA ALA A 71 -17.06 11.03 3.80
C ALA A 71 -17.37 11.32 5.28
N GLY A 72 -16.88 12.46 5.81
CA GLY A 72 -16.98 12.80 7.24
C GLY A 72 -16.23 11.83 8.16
N ARG A 73 -15.28 11.09 7.63
CA ARG A 73 -14.45 10.12 8.35
C ARG A 73 -13.14 9.88 7.62
N ILE A 74 -12.17 9.27 8.29
CA ILE A 74 -10.92 8.84 7.65
C ILE A 74 -11.21 7.70 6.67
N ILE A 75 -10.77 7.88 5.42
CA ILE A 75 -10.77 6.85 4.37
C ILE A 75 -9.33 6.37 4.20
N TYR A 76 -9.04 5.18 4.70
CA TYR A 76 -7.73 4.59 4.53
C TYR A 76 -7.51 4.17 3.07
N GLN A 77 -6.38 4.61 2.50
CA GLN A 77 -5.93 4.12 1.20
C GLN A 77 -5.59 2.64 1.28
N GLU A 78 -5.65 1.92 0.17
CA GLU A 78 -5.54 0.44 0.15
C GLU A 78 -4.30 -0.09 0.87
N LEU A 79 -3.13 0.49 0.64
CA LEU A 79 -1.90 0.10 1.32
C LEU A 79 -2.05 0.24 2.85
N THR A 80 -2.52 1.40 3.31
CA THR A 80 -2.72 1.70 4.74
C THR A 80 -3.79 0.81 5.33
N ARG A 81 -4.88 0.56 4.59
CA ARG A 81 -5.99 -0.29 5.02
C ARG A 81 -5.53 -1.72 5.27
N ILE A 82 -4.73 -2.29 4.35
CA ILE A 82 -4.19 -3.64 4.50
C ILE A 82 -3.19 -3.70 5.66
N THR A 83 -2.27 -2.74 5.73
CA THR A 83 -1.30 -2.66 6.85
C THR A 83 -2.00 -2.57 8.20
N LYS A 84 -3.07 -1.74 8.28
CA LYS A 84 -3.87 -1.62 9.50
C LYS A 84 -4.60 -2.91 9.83
N ALA A 85 -5.22 -3.58 8.85
CA ALA A 85 -5.90 -4.85 9.06
C ALA A 85 -4.96 -5.95 9.57
N ILE A 86 -3.69 -5.95 9.12
CA ILE A 86 -2.66 -6.85 9.64
C ILE A 86 -2.37 -6.54 11.10
N ALA A 87 -2.17 -5.27 11.44
CA ALA A 87 -1.87 -4.83 12.81
C ALA A 87 -3.02 -5.10 13.78
N ASP A 88 -4.26 -4.89 13.35
CA ASP A 88 -5.47 -5.11 14.15
C ASP A 88 -5.85 -6.60 14.26
N GLY A 89 -5.35 -7.45 13.35
CA GLY A 89 -5.65 -8.89 13.30
C GLY A 89 -6.75 -9.28 12.30
N ASP A 90 -7.55 -8.35 11.84
CA ASP A 90 -8.69 -8.57 10.91
C ASP A 90 -8.24 -9.23 9.59
N PHE A 91 -7.00 -8.97 9.16
CA PHE A 91 -6.42 -9.58 7.97
C PHE A 91 -6.44 -11.11 8.02
N PHE A 92 -6.21 -11.68 9.21
CA PHE A 92 -6.15 -13.13 9.43
C PHE A 92 -7.53 -13.79 9.50
N GLU A 93 -8.59 -12.99 9.50
CA GLU A 93 -9.99 -13.44 9.49
C GLU A 93 -10.65 -13.23 8.13
N ASN A 94 -9.88 -12.81 7.10
CA ASN A 94 -10.41 -12.56 5.77
C ASN A 94 -10.95 -13.86 5.13
N GLU A 95 -12.25 -13.91 4.91
CA GLU A 95 -12.98 -15.10 4.45
C GLU A 95 -12.48 -15.60 3.08
N GLU A 96 -12.14 -14.70 2.15
CA GLU A 96 -11.69 -15.07 0.81
C GLU A 96 -10.30 -15.71 0.83
N MET A 97 -9.39 -15.19 1.65
CA MET A 97 -8.06 -15.77 1.84
C MET A 97 -8.14 -17.13 2.53
N LEU A 98 -8.98 -17.25 3.54
CA LEU A 98 -9.23 -18.52 4.23
C LEU A 98 -9.85 -19.55 3.28
N ALA A 99 -10.80 -19.15 2.45
CA ALA A 99 -11.43 -20.01 1.45
C ALA A 99 -10.42 -20.51 0.41
N ALA A 100 -9.46 -19.68 -0.01
CA ALA A 100 -8.41 -20.08 -0.93
C ALA A 100 -7.51 -21.18 -0.31
N ILE A 101 -7.12 -21.01 0.95
CA ILE A 101 -6.32 -22.01 1.68
C ILE A 101 -7.10 -23.33 1.84
N GLU A 102 -8.36 -23.25 2.24
CA GLU A 102 -9.23 -24.42 2.39
C GLU A 102 -9.46 -25.15 1.06
N ASN A 103 -9.58 -24.40 -0.05
CA ASN A 103 -9.66 -25.01 -1.38
C ASN A 103 -8.39 -25.80 -1.71
N CYS A 104 -7.19 -25.26 -1.38
CA CYS A 104 -5.94 -25.98 -1.57
C CYS A 104 -5.88 -27.26 -0.71
N LYS A 105 -6.27 -27.18 0.55
CA LYS A 105 -6.34 -28.37 1.44
C LYS A 105 -7.28 -29.44 0.90
N LYS A 106 -8.48 -29.03 0.51
CA LYS A 106 -9.52 -29.94 -0.01
C LYS A 106 -9.07 -30.68 -1.27
N ASN A 107 -8.34 -29.99 -2.13
CA ASN A 107 -7.92 -30.54 -3.44
C ASN A 107 -6.50 -31.12 -3.41
N ASN A 108 -5.83 -31.10 -2.25
CA ASN A 108 -4.42 -31.47 -2.11
C ASN A 108 -3.54 -30.77 -3.14
N SER A 109 -3.73 -29.45 -3.28
CA SER A 109 -3.03 -28.59 -4.22
C SER A 109 -2.18 -27.55 -3.51
N ASP A 110 -1.29 -26.91 -4.25
CA ASP A 110 -0.40 -25.89 -3.76
C ASP A 110 -1.04 -24.49 -3.84
N LEU A 111 -0.59 -23.58 -2.98
CA LEU A 111 -0.92 -22.16 -3.04
C LEU A 111 0.25 -21.39 -3.64
N HIS A 112 -0.01 -20.68 -4.74
CA HIS A 112 0.98 -19.85 -5.40
C HIS A 112 0.72 -18.37 -5.14
N LEU A 113 1.72 -17.69 -4.61
CA LEU A 113 1.73 -16.24 -4.34
C LEU A 113 2.69 -15.56 -5.28
N TRP A 114 2.25 -14.55 -6.00
CA TRP A 114 3.09 -13.80 -6.94
C TRP A 114 2.80 -12.31 -6.89
N GLY A 115 3.84 -11.51 -7.08
CA GLY A 115 3.74 -10.06 -7.04
C GLY A 115 5.08 -9.36 -6.85
N LEU A 116 5.04 -8.04 -6.80
CA LEU A 116 6.21 -7.21 -6.63
C LEU A 116 6.76 -7.35 -5.21
N LEU A 117 8.06 -7.63 -5.10
CA LEU A 117 8.75 -7.80 -3.82
C LEU A 117 9.60 -6.58 -3.51
N SER A 118 9.06 -5.65 -2.75
CA SER A 118 9.75 -4.48 -2.20
C SER A 118 8.96 -3.83 -1.08
N ASP A 119 9.54 -2.84 -0.42
CA ASP A 119 8.90 -1.96 0.56
C ASP A 119 8.43 -0.62 -0.05
N GLY A 120 8.48 -0.49 -1.37
CA GLY A 120 8.13 0.75 -2.08
C GLY A 120 6.69 1.21 -1.89
N GLY A 121 5.76 0.29 -1.61
CA GLY A 121 4.39 0.62 -1.24
C GLY A 121 3.52 1.18 -2.37
N VAL A 122 4.00 1.16 -3.62
CA VAL A 122 3.24 1.68 -4.78
C VAL A 122 2.28 0.63 -5.32
N HIS A 123 2.75 -0.60 -5.52
CA HIS A 123 1.95 -1.71 -6.05
C HIS A 123 1.73 -2.80 -5.01
N SER A 124 2.66 -2.95 -4.08
CA SER A 124 2.64 -3.96 -3.02
C SER A 124 3.57 -3.53 -1.89
N HIS A 125 3.55 -4.28 -0.79
CA HIS A 125 4.51 -4.13 0.29
C HIS A 125 4.91 -5.51 0.79
N ASN A 126 6.22 -5.75 1.00
CA ASN A 126 6.75 -7.04 1.42
C ASN A 126 6.11 -7.56 2.73
N THR A 127 5.79 -6.66 3.68
CA THR A 127 5.12 -7.06 4.93
C THR A 127 3.74 -7.67 4.72
N HIS A 128 3.02 -7.31 3.64
CA HIS A 128 1.75 -7.92 3.30
C HIS A 128 1.91 -9.37 2.84
N LEU A 129 2.97 -9.66 2.07
CA LEU A 129 3.32 -11.03 1.70
C LEU A 129 3.67 -11.86 2.95
N TYR A 130 4.44 -11.29 3.89
CA TYR A 130 4.77 -11.98 5.14
C TYR A 130 3.52 -12.31 5.94
N ALA A 131 2.54 -11.41 6.00
CA ALA A 131 1.26 -11.66 6.66
C ALA A 131 0.46 -12.81 6.01
N ILE A 132 0.52 -12.97 4.67
CA ILE A 132 -0.09 -14.13 4.00
C ILE A 132 0.63 -15.43 4.40
N LEU A 133 1.96 -15.43 4.48
CA LEU A 133 2.70 -16.61 4.95
C LEU A 133 2.37 -16.95 6.40
N GLU A 134 2.23 -15.95 7.26
CA GLU A 134 1.76 -16.14 8.65
C GLU A 134 0.33 -16.68 8.71
N LEU A 135 -0.56 -16.20 7.84
CA LEU A 135 -1.92 -16.74 7.72
C LEU A 135 -1.88 -18.23 7.35
N CYS A 136 -1.08 -18.61 6.36
CA CYS A 136 -0.90 -20.01 5.97
C CYS A 136 -0.38 -20.84 7.14
N LYS A 137 0.59 -20.32 7.92
CA LYS A 137 1.10 -20.99 9.13
C LYS A 137 0.01 -21.18 10.18
N LYS A 138 -0.79 -20.14 10.45
CA LYS A 138 -1.93 -20.21 11.39
C LYS A 138 -2.96 -21.26 10.96
N GLN A 139 -3.12 -21.46 9.66
CA GLN A 139 -4.01 -22.46 9.08
C GLN A 139 -3.39 -23.86 8.96
N ASN A 140 -2.16 -24.07 9.44
CA ASN A 140 -1.41 -25.32 9.27
C ASN A 140 -1.30 -25.76 7.81
N PHE A 141 -1.02 -24.82 6.90
CA PHE A 141 -0.87 -25.06 5.48
C PHE A 141 0.56 -24.67 5.03
N GLU A 142 1.33 -25.66 4.57
CA GLU A 142 2.77 -25.49 4.28
C GLU A 142 3.12 -25.51 2.78
N ASN A 143 2.20 -25.97 1.93
CA ASN A 143 2.41 -26.06 0.49
C ASN A 143 2.23 -24.69 -0.19
N VAL A 144 3.12 -23.75 0.12
CA VAL A 144 3.07 -22.37 -0.36
C VAL A 144 4.31 -22.06 -1.18
N TYR A 145 4.09 -21.58 -2.40
CA TYR A 145 5.13 -21.19 -3.34
C TYR A 145 5.04 -19.72 -3.69
N VAL A 146 6.16 -19.01 -3.61
CA VAL A 146 6.23 -17.58 -3.89
C VAL A 146 7.02 -17.34 -5.17
N HIS A 147 6.48 -16.47 -6.01
CA HIS A 147 7.04 -16.03 -7.27
C HIS A 147 7.31 -14.52 -7.21
N PRO A 148 8.40 -14.06 -6.60
CA PRO A 148 8.67 -12.64 -6.46
C PRO A 148 8.99 -11.98 -7.80
N PHE A 149 8.42 -10.78 -8.01
CA PHE A 149 8.82 -9.87 -9.06
C PHE A 149 9.73 -8.79 -8.47
N PHE A 150 10.92 -8.63 -9.03
CA PHE A 150 11.86 -7.63 -8.55
C PHE A 150 11.48 -6.23 -9.06
N ASP A 151 11.61 -5.24 -8.17
CA ASP A 151 11.23 -3.86 -8.42
C ASP A 151 12.28 -3.08 -9.23
N GLY A 152 13.13 -2.34 -8.59
CA GLY A 152 14.16 -1.52 -9.21
C GLY A 152 13.66 -0.25 -9.91
N ARG A 153 12.38 0.12 -9.69
CA ARG A 153 11.76 1.35 -10.17
C ARG A 153 11.21 2.20 -9.03
N ASP A 154 10.41 1.62 -8.16
CA ASP A 154 9.85 2.28 -6.98
C ASP A 154 10.85 2.21 -5.81
N THR A 155 11.84 1.33 -5.93
CA THR A 155 13.00 1.16 -5.05
C THR A 155 14.30 1.14 -5.88
N PRO A 156 15.49 1.30 -5.25
CA PRO A 156 16.75 1.32 -5.98
C PRO A 156 16.97 0.09 -6.87
N PRO A 157 17.52 0.25 -8.09
CA PRO A 157 17.67 -0.85 -9.05
C PRO A 157 18.44 -2.09 -8.55
N ALA A 158 19.37 -1.91 -7.61
CA ALA A 158 20.19 -3.00 -7.05
C ALA A 158 19.59 -3.63 -5.77
N SER A 159 18.42 -3.18 -5.28
CA SER A 159 17.86 -3.62 -4.00
C SER A 159 17.21 -5.01 -4.01
N GLY A 160 16.90 -5.56 -5.19
CA GLY A 160 16.16 -6.82 -5.31
C GLY A 160 16.79 -8.00 -4.57
N LYS A 161 18.13 -8.11 -4.56
CA LYS A 161 18.83 -9.15 -3.81
C LYS A 161 18.53 -9.06 -2.30
N GLY A 162 18.56 -7.87 -1.73
CA GLY A 162 18.29 -7.65 -0.31
C GLY A 162 16.86 -8.06 0.08
N TYR A 163 15.87 -7.70 -0.73
CA TYR A 163 14.48 -8.11 -0.50
C TYR A 163 14.27 -9.62 -0.62
N LEU A 164 15.00 -10.28 -1.54
CA LEU A 164 14.94 -11.73 -1.64
C LEU A 164 15.55 -12.41 -0.41
N GLU A 165 16.70 -11.94 0.05
CA GLU A 165 17.35 -12.45 1.26
C GLU A 165 16.46 -12.26 2.49
N GLU A 166 15.80 -11.13 2.61
CA GLU A 166 14.81 -10.86 3.67
C GLU A 166 13.62 -11.81 3.57
N LEU A 167 13.04 -12.01 2.38
CA LEU A 167 11.94 -12.94 2.17
C LEU A 167 12.32 -14.36 2.60
N ILE A 168 13.50 -14.84 2.19
CA ILE A 168 14.00 -16.18 2.55
C ILE A 168 14.17 -16.30 4.07
N ALA A 169 14.70 -15.26 4.72
CA ALA A 169 14.82 -15.23 6.17
C ALA A 169 13.46 -15.29 6.87
N LYS A 170 12.48 -14.52 6.38
CA LYS A 170 11.09 -14.51 6.89
C LYS A 170 10.38 -15.85 6.68
N MET A 171 10.52 -16.47 5.52
CA MET A 171 9.99 -17.81 5.27
C MET A 171 10.56 -18.83 6.26
N LYS A 172 11.86 -18.75 6.55
CA LYS A 172 12.51 -19.62 7.52
C LYS A 172 12.03 -19.35 8.95
N GLU A 173 11.83 -18.09 9.34
CA GLU A 173 11.31 -17.68 10.63
C GLU A 173 9.87 -18.19 10.85
N ILE A 174 9.00 -17.99 9.87
CA ILE A 174 7.59 -18.40 9.88
C ILE A 174 7.46 -19.93 9.75
N GLY A 175 8.38 -20.56 9.02
CA GLY A 175 8.38 -21.98 8.72
C GLY A 175 7.45 -22.38 7.58
N VAL A 176 7.07 -21.42 6.72
CA VAL A 176 6.19 -21.63 5.54
C VAL A 176 6.72 -20.86 4.35
N GLY A 177 6.56 -21.44 3.16
CA GLY A 177 6.87 -20.83 1.89
C GLY A 177 8.18 -21.30 1.29
N LYS A 178 8.22 -21.34 -0.05
CA LYS A 178 9.40 -21.62 -0.87
C LYS A 178 9.40 -20.68 -2.07
N VAL A 179 10.56 -20.17 -2.46
CA VAL A 179 10.69 -19.42 -3.71
C VAL A 179 10.65 -20.43 -4.86
N ALA A 180 9.70 -20.26 -5.78
CA ALA A 180 9.52 -21.18 -6.91
C ALA A 180 10.08 -20.64 -8.23
N SER A 181 9.87 -19.35 -8.53
CA SER A 181 10.46 -18.66 -9.67
C SER A 181 10.72 -17.21 -9.34
N MET A 182 11.52 -16.54 -10.14
CA MET A 182 11.84 -15.12 -9.97
C MET A 182 11.75 -14.40 -11.31
N SER A 183 11.21 -13.19 -11.35
CA SER A 183 11.16 -12.38 -12.56
C SER A 183 11.36 -10.90 -12.20
N GLY A 184 11.87 -10.10 -13.14
CA GLY A 184 11.87 -8.65 -12.99
C GLY A 184 10.53 -8.05 -13.41
N ARG A 185 10.13 -6.93 -12.81
CA ARG A 185 8.91 -6.20 -13.21
C ARG A 185 8.91 -5.77 -14.67
N TYR A 186 10.09 -5.62 -15.27
CA TYR A 186 10.25 -5.32 -16.69
C TYR A 186 9.53 -6.33 -17.59
N TYR A 187 9.48 -7.59 -17.17
CA TYR A 187 8.79 -8.68 -17.85
C TYR A 187 7.38 -8.91 -17.29
N ALA A 188 7.28 -9.08 -15.97
CA ALA A 188 6.04 -9.49 -15.32
C ALA A 188 4.98 -8.38 -15.20
N MET A 189 5.38 -7.12 -15.29
CA MET A 189 4.50 -5.95 -15.15
C MET A 189 4.57 -5.03 -16.37
N ASP A 190 4.84 -5.59 -17.56
CA ASP A 190 4.81 -4.83 -18.80
C ASP A 190 3.39 -4.27 -19.04
N ARG A 191 3.32 -2.99 -19.41
CA ARG A 191 2.10 -2.27 -19.76
C ARG A 191 2.21 -1.53 -21.09
N ASP A 192 3.26 -1.89 -21.87
CA ASP A 192 3.55 -1.29 -23.18
C ASP A 192 3.16 -2.21 -24.34
N ASN A 193 2.39 -3.29 -24.03
CA ASN A 193 1.97 -4.32 -24.98
C ASN A 193 3.16 -5.06 -25.65
N ARG A 194 4.25 -5.20 -24.90
CA ARG A 194 5.43 -5.96 -25.32
C ARG A 194 5.23 -7.43 -24.96
N TRP A 195 4.48 -8.13 -25.81
CA TRP A 195 4.11 -9.52 -25.59
C TRP A 195 5.31 -10.46 -25.51
N ASP A 196 6.40 -10.12 -26.18
CA ASP A 196 7.70 -10.79 -26.07
C ASP A 196 8.25 -10.79 -24.63
N ARG A 197 8.02 -9.75 -23.85
CA ARG A 197 8.38 -9.67 -22.42
C ARG A 197 7.40 -10.44 -21.56
N VAL A 198 6.10 -10.21 -21.77
CA VAL A 198 5.03 -10.87 -21.01
C VAL A 198 5.13 -12.39 -21.13
N GLU A 199 5.42 -12.90 -22.32
CA GLU A 199 5.58 -14.34 -22.58
C GLU A 199 6.66 -14.98 -21.71
N LEU A 200 7.78 -14.32 -21.48
CA LEU A 200 8.85 -14.84 -20.62
C LEU A 200 8.42 -15.00 -19.17
N ALA A 201 7.73 -14.00 -18.62
CA ALA A 201 7.19 -14.08 -17.26
C ALA A 201 6.06 -15.12 -17.17
N TYR A 202 5.19 -15.19 -18.17
CA TYR A 202 4.11 -16.18 -18.25
C TYR A 202 4.68 -17.62 -18.29
N LYS A 203 5.66 -17.89 -19.13
CA LYS A 203 6.30 -19.20 -19.22
C LYS A 203 6.96 -19.59 -17.90
N SER A 204 7.64 -18.66 -17.25
CA SER A 204 8.25 -18.91 -15.93
C SER A 204 7.22 -19.33 -14.88
N LEU A 205 6.03 -18.71 -14.90
CA LEU A 205 4.97 -18.99 -13.92
C LEU A 205 4.16 -20.26 -14.25
N VAL A 206 3.86 -20.49 -15.53
CA VAL A 206 2.88 -21.50 -15.95
C VAL A 206 3.54 -22.80 -16.38
N THR A 207 4.66 -22.73 -17.11
CA THR A 207 5.35 -23.92 -17.64
C THR A 207 6.66 -24.21 -16.93
N GLY A 208 7.13 -23.33 -16.05
CA GLY A 208 8.40 -23.47 -15.35
C GLY A 208 9.63 -23.27 -16.25
N GLU A 209 9.44 -22.69 -17.44
CA GLU A 209 10.54 -22.38 -18.35
C GLU A 209 11.28 -21.13 -17.90
N GLY A 210 12.60 -21.19 -17.81
CA GLY A 210 13.44 -20.07 -17.40
C GLY A 210 14.92 -20.41 -17.42
N VAL A 211 15.74 -19.43 -17.02
CA VAL A 211 17.17 -19.64 -16.79
C VAL A 211 17.32 -20.29 -15.41
N GLN A 212 18.02 -21.43 -15.38
CA GLN A 212 18.34 -22.15 -14.15
C GLN A 212 19.64 -21.65 -13.53
#